data_4abde5e75931b5e49778fbcf2ac8e81d
#
_entry.id   4abde5e75931b5e49778fbcf2ac8e81d
#
_cell.length_a   1.000
_cell.length_b   1.000
_cell.length_c   1.000
_cell.angle_alpha   90.00
_cell.angle_beta   90.00
_cell.angle_gamma   90.00
#
_symmetry.space_group_name_H-M   'P 1'
#
loop_
_entity.id
_entity.type
_entity.pdbx_description
1 polymer ?
#
loop_
_entity_poly.entity_id
_entity_poly.type
_entity_poly.pdbx_seq_one_letter_code
_entity_poly.pdbx_strand_id
1 'polypeptide(L)'
;MKTAVTTKTRAKGRTGPQRGGRPTRAEAQAIEERILAVAAELFARDGYAATSMERVISECGAGKDTIYRRYGSKREIFDAVLDRSRSRIMARLADLEAGQSRQSSLAQLKDLARYLLDINLDPELVAFKRIAASETLMVEGSDASPEPDAILMLLRTAVSRAQEGQHLVAGDVAFLADFLVNSIIVGPTTLAMFGYRPLASAKERAVYFEKAWKLFLGGAARAR
;
A
#
# COMPACT_ATOMS: atom_id res chain seq x y z
N MET A 1 11.30 83.13 5.96
CA MET A 1 11.17 82.30 7.15
C MET A 1 9.82 81.64 7.12
N LYS A 2 9.76 80.35 6.77
CA LYS A 2 8.54 79.49 6.94
C LYS A 2 9.01 78.08 7.32
N THR A 3 8.63 77.72 8.53
CA THR A 3 8.97 76.46 9.20
C THR A 3 8.10 75.37 8.65
N ALA A 4 8.68 74.27 8.17
CA ALA A 4 7.98 73.07 7.73
C ALA A 4 7.87 72.10 8.93
N VAL A 5 6.64 71.68 9.25
CA VAL A 5 6.32 70.66 10.27
C VAL A 5 6.23 69.31 9.60
N THR A 6 7.14 68.40 9.95
CA THR A 6 7.17 67.03 9.45
C THR A 6 6.29 66.15 10.32
N THR A 7 5.18 65.66 9.81
CA THR A 7 4.28 64.72 10.49
C THR A 7 4.79 63.28 10.25
N LYS A 8 5.17 62.61 11.34
CA LYS A 8 5.69 61.25 11.36
C LYS A 8 4.51 60.25 11.52
N THR A 9 4.13 59.62 10.40
CA THR A 9 3.09 58.60 10.40
C THR A 9 3.66 57.27 10.93
N ARG A 10 3.14 56.83 12.06
CA ARG A 10 3.55 55.59 12.75
C ARG A 10 2.68 54.44 12.28
N ALA A 11 3.18 53.62 11.35
CA ALA A 11 2.53 52.35 10.97
C ALA A 11 2.73 51.32 12.06
N LYS A 12 1.66 50.97 12.76
CA LYS A 12 1.58 49.91 13.74
C LYS A 12 1.08 48.66 13.05
N GLY A 13 1.95 47.83 12.48
CA GLY A 13 1.66 46.47 12.04
C GLY A 13 1.81 45.50 13.23
N ARG A 14 0.76 45.26 14.01
CA ARG A 14 0.70 44.15 14.95
C ARG A 14 0.09 42.96 14.24
N THR A 15 0.91 42.07 13.70
CA THR A 15 0.53 40.72 13.40
C THR A 15 0.44 39.96 14.72
N GLY A 16 -0.77 39.89 15.30
CA GLY A 16 -1.07 39.03 16.42
C GLY A 16 -1.04 37.55 15.95
N PRO A 17 -0.74 36.60 16.87
CA PRO A 17 -0.79 35.20 16.53
C PRO A 17 -2.21 34.81 16.09
N GLN A 18 -2.34 34.23 14.89
CA GLN A 18 -3.60 33.66 14.41
C GLN A 18 -4.07 32.62 15.44
N ARG A 19 -5.15 32.95 16.14
CA ARG A 19 -5.87 32.02 17.03
C ARG A 19 -6.33 30.85 16.17
N GLY A 20 -5.85 29.64 16.50
CA GLY A 20 -6.19 28.39 15.84
C GLY A 20 -7.70 28.17 15.84
N GLY A 21 -8.34 28.43 14.71
CA GLY A 21 -9.68 27.92 14.42
C GLY A 21 -9.63 26.41 14.29
N ARG A 22 -10.79 25.76 14.44
CA ARG A 22 -10.93 24.31 14.17
C ARG A 22 -10.42 24.06 12.74
N PRO A 23 -9.49 23.08 12.51
CA PRO A 23 -8.99 22.80 11.19
C PRO A 23 -10.12 22.52 10.20
N THR A 24 -10.01 23.04 8.99
CA THR A 24 -10.92 22.68 7.89
C THR A 24 -10.82 21.18 7.61
N ARG A 25 -11.81 20.63 6.91
CA ARG A 25 -11.79 19.21 6.51
C ARG A 25 -10.54 18.86 5.70
N ALA A 26 -10.11 19.74 4.79
CA ALA A 26 -8.92 19.56 3.97
C ALA A 26 -7.63 19.58 4.83
N GLU A 27 -7.50 20.51 5.77
CA GLU A 27 -6.36 20.55 6.69
C GLU A 27 -6.32 19.32 7.61
N ALA A 28 -7.47 18.87 8.08
CA ALA A 28 -7.57 17.66 8.91
C ALA A 28 -7.14 16.42 8.12
N GLN A 29 -7.50 16.32 6.85
CA GLN A 29 -7.08 15.22 5.97
C GLN A 29 -5.58 15.30 5.64
N ALA A 30 -5.04 16.48 5.37
CA ALA A 30 -3.61 16.67 5.12
C ALA A 30 -2.75 16.30 6.36
N ILE A 31 -3.24 16.60 7.56
CA ILE A 31 -2.58 16.18 8.80
C ILE A 31 -2.60 14.65 8.93
N GLU A 32 -3.72 14.00 8.66
CA GLU A 32 -3.85 12.55 8.68
C GLU A 32 -2.89 11.86 7.71
N GLU A 33 -2.88 12.29 6.46
CA GLU A 33 -1.98 11.75 5.45
C GLU A 33 -0.51 11.88 5.87
N ARG A 34 -0.14 13.00 6.48
CA ARG A 34 1.21 13.22 6.99
C ARG A 34 1.54 12.29 8.16
N ILE A 35 0.62 12.11 9.12
CA ILE A 35 0.82 11.18 10.25
C ILE A 35 1.04 9.77 9.72
N LEU A 36 0.19 9.30 8.82
CA LEU A 36 0.28 7.95 8.27
C LEU A 36 1.52 7.76 7.38
N ALA A 37 1.95 8.81 6.66
CA ALA A 37 3.18 8.75 5.87
C ALA A 37 4.42 8.61 6.74
N VAL A 38 4.55 9.44 7.78
CA VAL A 38 5.67 9.39 8.73
C VAL A 38 5.67 8.07 9.50
N ALA A 39 4.52 7.60 9.95
CA ALA A 39 4.41 6.33 10.66
C ALA A 39 4.82 5.15 9.76
N ALA A 40 4.38 5.12 8.50
CA ALA A 40 4.74 4.11 7.53
C ALA A 40 6.26 4.05 7.30
N GLU A 41 6.91 5.22 7.14
CA GLU A 41 8.36 5.32 6.98
C GLU A 41 9.11 4.80 8.22
N LEU A 42 8.65 5.19 9.42
CA LEU A 42 9.25 4.73 10.68
C LEU A 42 9.10 3.22 10.87
N PHE A 43 7.91 2.67 10.63
CA PHE A 43 7.68 1.23 10.73
C PHE A 43 8.51 0.45 9.69
N ALA A 44 8.64 0.94 8.48
CA ALA A 44 9.41 0.28 7.43
C ALA A 44 10.93 0.32 7.71
N ARG A 45 11.44 1.45 8.22
CA ARG A 45 12.87 1.67 8.48
C ARG A 45 13.35 1.01 9.78
N ASP A 46 12.63 1.26 10.86
CA ASP A 46 13.07 0.93 12.22
C ASP A 46 12.37 -0.31 12.78
N GLY A 47 11.28 -0.74 12.15
CA GLY A 47 10.41 -1.82 12.61
C GLY A 47 9.35 -1.36 13.61
N TYR A 48 8.34 -2.22 13.82
CA TYR A 48 7.21 -1.91 14.70
C TYR A 48 7.64 -1.73 16.16
N ALA A 49 8.43 -2.66 16.70
CA ALA A 49 8.83 -2.63 18.12
C ALA A 49 9.60 -1.35 18.49
N ALA A 50 10.55 -0.93 17.65
CA ALA A 50 11.39 0.24 17.89
C ALA A 50 10.72 1.59 17.64
N THR A 51 9.55 1.61 17.01
CA THR A 51 8.77 2.84 16.76
C THR A 51 7.86 3.12 17.95
N SER A 52 7.91 4.34 18.51
CA SER A 52 7.02 4.81 19.57
C SER A 52 6.05 5.89 19.06
N MET A 53 4.95 6.11 19.81
CA MET A 53 4.01 7.20 19.54
C MET A 53 4.70 8.57 19.60
N GLU A 54 5.60 8.76 20.58
CA GLU A 54 6.34 10.00 20.77
C GLU A 54 7.23 10.29 19.55
N ARG A 55 7.82 9.25 18.97
CA ARG A 55 8.64 9.39 17.78
C ARG A 55 7.83 9.79 16.56
N VAL A 56 6.66 9.17 16.36
CA VAL A 56 5.72 9.58 15.29
C VAL A 56 5.30 11.04 15.48
N ILE A 57 4.96 11.44 16.72
CA ILE A 57 4.58 12.82 17.07
C ILE A 57 5.71 13.80 16.73
N SER A 58 6.93 13.48 17.16
CA SER A 58 8.10 14.33 16.94
C SER A 58 8.42 14.52 15.45
N GLU A 59 8.39 13.45 14.67
CA GLU A 59 8.77 13.50 13.25
C GLU A 59 7.66 14.08 12.36
N CYS A 60 6.38 13.87 12.69
CA CYS A 60 5.31 14.43 11.88
C CYS A 60 5.01 15.92 12.14
N GLY A 61 5.51 16.48 13.26
CA GLY A 61 5.28 17.88 13.63
C GLY A 61 3.82 18.24 13.92
N ALA A 62 2.95 17.25 14.13
CA ALA A 62 1.58 17.49 14.59
C ALA A 62 1.54 17.54 16.12
N GLY A 63 0.60 18.32 16.68
CA GLY A 63 0.44 18.41 18.12
C GLY A 63 0.10 17.04 18.74
N LYS A 64 0.69 16.75 19.92
CA LYS A 64 0.48 15.50 20.65
C LYS A 64 -1.01 15.18 20.83
N ASP A 65 -1.81 16.16 21.25
CA ASP A 65 -3.25 16.00 21.46
C ASP A 65 -4.00 15.66 20.16
N THR A 66 -3.51 16.16 19.03
CA THR A 66 -4.11 15.88 17.72
C THR A 66 -3.93 14.40 17.34
N ILE A 67 -2.74 13.86 17.60
CA ILE A 67 -2.45 12.45 17.29
C ILE A 67 -3.19 11.53 18.24
N TYR A 68 -3.09 11.75 19.57
CA TYR A 68 -3.75 10.88 20.54
C TYR A 68 -5.28 10.90 20.47
N ARG A 69 -5.86 12.03 20.06
CA ARG A 69 -7.32 12.09 19.83
C ARG A 69 -7.74 11.27 18.61
N ARG A 70 -6.86 11.09 17.62
CA ARG A 70 -7.15 10.39 16.37
C ARG A 70 -6.77 8.92 16.43
N TYR A 71 -5.66 8.62 17.09
CA TYR A 71 -5.11 7.29 17.27
C TYR A 71 -4.70 7.11 18.73
N GLY A 72 -5.46 6.29 19.44
CA GLY A 72 -5.23 6.04 20.87
C GLY A 72 -3.97 5.20 21.13
N SER A 73 -3.46 4.49 20.12
CA SER A 73 -2.35 3.56 20.25
C SER A 73 -1.49 3.46 18.98
N LYS A 74 -0.26 2.96 19.15
CA LYS A 74 0.62 2.60 18.03
C LYS A 74 -0.01 1.55 17.11
N ARG A 75 -0.79 0.64 17.67
CA ARG A 75 -1.50 -0.38 16.93
C ARG A 75 -2.53 0.25 15.98
N GLU A 76 -3.32 1.19 16.45
CA GLU A 76 -4.31 1.88 15.61
C GLU A 76 -3.66 2.67 14.47
N ILE A 77 -2.50 3.30 14.70
CA ILE A 77 -1.73 3.94 13.62
C ILE A 77 -1.26 2.88 12.60
N PHE A 78 -0.77 1.75 13.08
CA PHE A 78 -0.29 0.68 12.20
C PHE A 78 -1.43 0.11 11.35
N ASP A 79 -2.57 -0.19 11.94
CA ASP A 79 -3.75 -0.66 11.23
C ASP A 79 -4.23 0.37 10.19
N ALA A 80 -4.26 1.66 10.53
CA ALA A 80 -4.59 2.73 9.58
C ALA A 80 -3.57 2.88 8.44
N VAL A 81 -2.29 2.62 8.68
CA VAL A 81 -1.26 2.57 7.63
C VAL A 81 -1.50 1.40 6.69
N LEU A 82 -1.84 0.22 7.20
CA LEU A 82 -2.19 -0.94 6.38
C LEU A 82 -3.43 -0.67 5.52
N ASP A 83 -4.49 -0.11 6.10
CA ASP A 83 -5.73 0.24 5.39
C ASP A 83 -5.48 1.26 4.28
N ARG A 84 -4.63 2.26 4.53
CA ARG A 84 -4.22 3.23 3.51
C ARG A 84 -3.46 2.55 2.37
N SER A 85 -2.52 1.66 2.68
CA SER A 85 -1.75 0.92 1.67
C SER A 85 -2.68 0.03 0.84
N ARG A 86 -3.61 -0.68 1.50
CA ARG A 86 -4.64 -1.50 0.83
C ARG A 86 -5.52 -0.66 -0.11
N SER A 87 -5.99 0.49 0.36
CA SER A 87 -6.82 1.40 -0.44
C SER A 87 -6.09 1.91 -1.69
N ARG A 88 -4.79 2.23 -1.58
CA ARG A 88 -3.96 2.64 -2.72
C ARG A 88 -3.78 1.51 -3.75
N ILE A 89 -3.57 0.29 -3.27
CA ILE A 89 -3.48 -0.90 -4.13
C ILE A 89 -4.79 -1.11 -4.87
N MET A 90 -5.92 -1.07 -4.16
CA MET A 90 -7.24 -1.24 -4.77
C MET A 90 -7.58 -0.16 -5.79
N ALA A 91 -7.27 1.11 -5.50
CA ALA A 91 -7.45 2.19 -6.46
C ALA A 91 -6.61 1.96 -7.74
N ARG A 92 -5.36 1.52 -7.59
CA ARG A 92 -4.50 1.22 -8.73
C ARG A 92 -5.00 0.02 -9.55
N LEU A 93 -5.54 -0.99 -8.89
CA LEU A 93 -6.17 -2.14 -9.57
C LEU A 93 -7.40 -1.72 -10.37
N ALA A 94 -8.24 -0.84 -9.82
CA ALA A 94 -9.38 -0.28 -10.53
C ALA A 94 -8.96 0.53 -11.77
N ASP A 95 -7.88 1.33 -11.67
CA ASP A 95 -7.31 2.05 -12.82
C ASP A 95 -6.80 1.09 -13.91
N LEU A 96 -6.15 -0.01 -13.52
CA LEU A 96 -5.70 -1.04 -14.46
C LEU A 96 -6.90 -1.67 -15.19
N GLU A 97 -7.96 -2.05 -14.49
CA GLU A 97 -9.17 -2.60 -15.11
C GLU A 97 -9.80 -1.60 -16.11
N ALA A 98 -9.93 -0.33 -15.71
CA ALA A 98 -10.49 0.71 -16.57
C ALA A 98 -9.68 0.94 -17.86
N GLY A 99 -8.35 0.85 -17.79
CA GLY A 99 -7.45 1.03 -18.93
C GLY A 99 -7.41 -0.14 -19.90
N GLN A 100 -7.91 -1.32 -19.52
CA GLN A 100 -7.72 -2.58 -20.25
C GLN A 100 -8.95 -3.02 -21.08
N SER A 101 -9.96 -2.18 -21.26
CA SER A 101 -11.24 -2.53 -21.92
C SER A 101 -11.12 -3.10 -23.35
N ARG A 102 -9.97 -2.93 -24.02
CA ARG A 102 -9.67 -3.43 -25.38
C ARG A 102 -8.69 -4.60 -25.41
N GLN A 103 -8.18 -5.06 -24.29
CA GLN A 103 -7.24 -6.16 -24.22
C GLN A 103 -7.97 -7.51 -24.08
N SER A 104 -7.29 -8.61 -24.50
CA SER A 104 -7.81 -9.94 -24.21
C SER A 104 -7.79 -10.22 -22.70
N SER A 105 -8.70 -11.08 -22.23
CA SER A 105 -8.76 -11.48 -20.81
C SER A 105 -7.45 -12.10 -20.31
N LEU A 106 -6.70 -12.78 -21.18
CA LEU A 106 -5.38 -13.30 -20.83
C LEU A 106 -4.35 -12.19 -20.64
N ALA A 107 -4.39 -11.13 -21.46
CA ALA A 107 -3.49 -9.99 -21.30
C ALA A 107 -3.81 -9.23 -20.02
N GLN A 108 -5.10 -9.05 -19.68
CA GLN A 108 -5.54 -8.44 -18.43
C GLN A 108 -5.05 -9.24 -17.21
N LEU A 109 -5.19 -10.57 -17.24
CA LEU A 109 -4.68 -11.45 -16.19
C LEU A 109 -3.16 -11.35 -16.04
N LYS A 110 -2.43 -11.28 -17.16
CA LYS A 110 -0.97 -11.12 -17.16
C LYS A 110 -0.54 -9.82 -16.49
N ASP A 111 -1.19 -8.70 -16.84
CA ASP A 111 -0.89 -7.39 -16.29
C ASP A 111 -1.20 -7.32 -14.79
N LEU A 112 -2.33 -7.92 -14.38
CA LEU A 112 -2.69 -8.04 -12.97
C LEU A 112 -1.65 -8.84 -12.19
N ALA A 113 -1.26 -10.02 -12.68
CA ALA A 113 -0.26 -10.87 -12.03
C ALA A 113 1.11 -10.17 -11.93
N ARG A 114 1.50 -9.43 -12.97
CA ARG A 114 2.74 -8.64 -12.97
C ARG A 114 2.69 -7.52 -11.93
N TYR A 115 1.60 -6.77 -11.90
CA TYR A 115 1.40 -5.74 -10.90
C TYR A 115 1.45 -6.32 -9.48
N LEU A 116 0.79 -7.46 -9.24
CA LEU A 116 0.83 -8.14 -7.93
C LEU A 116 2.24 -8.59 -7.55
N LEU A 117 3.06 -9.07 -8.48
CA LEU A 117 4.47 -9.36 -8.19
C LEU A 117 5.23 -8.08 -7.78
N ASP A 118 5.07 -7.00 -8.54
CA ASP A 118 5.79 -5.75 -8.29
C ASP A 118 5.45 -5.15 -6.92
N ILE A 119 4.16 -5.08 -6.55
CA ILE A 119 3.76 -4.55 -5.24
C ILE A 119 4.16 -5.45 -4.07
N ASN A 120 4.15 -6.77 -4.27
CA ASN A 120 4.56 -7.71 -3.22
C ASN A 120 6.07 -7.69 -2.93
N LEU A 121 6.84 -7.10 -3.83
CA LEU A 121 8.28 -6.86 -3.67
C LEU A 121 8.62 -5.39 -3.32
N ASP A 122 7.60 -4.55 -3.13
CA ASP A 122 7.80 -3.20 -2.62
C ASP A 122 8.39 -3.24 -1.20
N PRO A 123 9.49 -2.51 -0.92
CA PRO A 123 10.16 -2.58 0.39
C PRO A 123 9.27 -2.20 1.58
N GLU A 124 8.38 -1.23 1.41
CA GLU A 124 7.44 -0.79 2.44
C GLU A 124 6.42 -1.91 2.74
N LEU A 125 5.84 -2.49 1.69
CA LEU A 125 4.87 -3.57 1.83
C LEU A 125 5.51 -4.85 2.41
N VAL A 126 6.73 -5.18 2.00
CA VAL A 126 7.50 -6.30 2.58
C VAL A 126 7.74 -6.08 4.07
N ALA A 127 8.12 -4.85 4.49
CA ALA A 127 8.30 -4.53 5.90
C ALA A 127 6.99 -4.69 6.69
N PHE A 128 5.86 -4.23 6.16
CA PHE A 128 4.55 -4.40 6.79
C PHE A 128 4.14 -5.87 6.91
N LYS A 129 4.39 -6.68 5.89
CA LYS A 129 4.14 -8.13 5.95
C LYS A 129 4.98 -8.82 7.03
N ARG A 130 6.23 -8.43 7.18
CA ARG A 130 7.10 -8.94 8.25
C ARG A 130 6.56 -8.60 9.64
N ILE A 131 6.13 -7.36 9.83
CA ILE A 131 5.51 -6.91 11.07
C ILE A 131 4.21 -7.68 11.33
N ALA A 132 3.31 -7.75 10.35
CA ALA A 132 2.04 -8.47 10.49
C ALA A 132 2.26 -9.94 10.83
N ALA A 133 3.21 -10.61 10.18
CA ALA A 133 3.55 -11.99 10.48
C ALA A 133 4.09 -12.17 11.91
N SER A 134 4.94 -11.25 12.40
CA SER A 134 5.47 -11.31 13.76
C SER A 134 4.39 -11.06 14.82
N GLU A 135 3.47 -10.12 14.59
CA GLU A 135 2.37 -9.81 15.51
C GLU A 135 1.33 -10.95 15.54
N THR A 136 1.02 -11.58 14.40
CA THR A 136 0.09 -12.71 14.33
C THR A 136 0.62 -13.93 15.08
N LEU A 137 1.93 -14.18 15.05
CA LEU A 137 2.55 -15.26 15.81
C LEU A 137 2.52 -15.04 17.32
N MET A 138 2.34 -13.77 17.77
CA MET A 138 2.23 -13.41 19.20
C MET A 138 0.78 -13.52 19.73
N VAL A 139 -0.22 -13.59 18.85
CA VAL A 139 -1.63 -13.73 19.22
C VAL A 139 -2.04 -15.18 19.06
N GLU A 140 -1.84 -15.99 20.09
CA GLU A 140 -2.43 -17.33 20.14
C GLU A 140 -3.97 -17.23 20.17
N GLY A 141 -4.66 -17.86 19.22
CA GLY A 141 -6.09 -18.11 19.30
C GLY A 141 -7.02 -17.10 18.63
N SER A 142 -6.58 -16.40 17.59
CA SER A 142 -7.52 -15.66 16.76
C SER A 142 -8.34 -16.62 15.89
N ASP A 143 -9.55 -16.95 16.33
CA ASP A 143 -10.58 -17.68 15.55
C ASP A 143 -11.18 -16.83 14.40
N ALA A 144 -10.58 -15.71 14.08
CA ALA A 144 -11.02 -14.86 12.98
C ALA A 144 -10.77 -15.62 11.67
N SER A 145 -11.84 -16.14 11.10
CA SER A 145 -11.81 -16.57 9.70
C SER A 145 -11.37 -15.39 8.84
N PRO A 146 -10.30 -15.51 8.06
CA PRO A 146 -9.83 -14.36 7.28
C PRO A 146 -10.95 -13.92 6.34
N GLU A 147 -11.32 -12.63 6.41
CA GLU A 147 -12.17 -12.00 5.40
C GLU A 147 -11.62 -12.33 4.01
N PRO A 148 -12.48 -12.64 3.04
CA PRO A 148 -12.04 -12.96 1.69
C PRO A 148 -11.14 -11.83 1.18
N ASP A 149 -9.90 -12.13 0.84
CA ASP A 149 -8.97 -11.14 0.33
C ASP A 149 -9.49 -10.58 -1.00
N ALA A 150 -9.85 -9.30 -1.01
CA ALA A 150 -10.39 -8.62 -2.19
C ALA A 150 -9.46 -8.71 -3.40
N ILE A 151 -8.14 -8.74 -3.17
CA ILE A 151 -7.14 -8.89 -4.24
C ILE A 151 -7.20 -10.31 -4.82
N LEU A 152 -7.34 -11.33 -3.96
CA LEU A 152 -7.51 -12.71 -4.40
C LEU A 152 -8.82 -12.90 -5.17
N MET A 153 -9.89 -12.24 -4.76
CA MET A 153 -11.18 -12.27 -5.48
C MET A 153 -11.06 -11.63 -6.87
N LEU A 154 -10.34 -10.51 -7.01
CA LEU A 154 -10.05 -9.90 -8.30
C LEU A 154 -9.26 -10.85 -9.21
N LEU A 155 -8.26 -11.54 -8.66
CA LEU A 155 -7.46 -12.51 -9.41
C LEU A 155 -8.32 -13.69 -9.88
N ARG A 156 -9.18 -14.23 -9.01
CA ARG A 156 -10.14 -15.30 -9.37
C ARG A 156 -11.07 -14.85 -10.50
N THR A 157 -11.59 -13.62 -10.43
CA THR A 157 -12.40 -13.06 -11.49
C THR A 157 -11.64 -12.96 -12.81
N ALA A 158 -10.38 -12.52 -12.78
CA ALA A 158 -9.54 -12.44 -13.97
C ALA A 158 -9.23 -13.83 -14.57
N VAL A 159 -9.01 -14.84 -13.73
CA VAL A 159 -8.84 -16.25 -14.16
C VAL A 159 -10.13 -16.76 -14.81
N SER A 160 -11.32 -16.54 -14.21
CA SER A 160 -12.61 -16.93 -14.78
C SER A 160 -12.80 -16.33 -16.18
N ARG A 161 -12.57 -15.02 -16.32
CA ARG A 161 -12.63 -14.35 -17.63
C ARG A 161 -11.66 -14.93 -18.65
N ALA A 162 -10.48 -15.35 -18.23
CA ALA A 162 -9.50 -15.97 -19.12
C ALA A 162 -9.91 -17.39 -19.54
N GLN A 163 -10.63 -18.14 -18.71
CA GLN A 163 -11.24 -19.42 -19.05
C GLN A 163 -12.42 -19.24 -20.02
N GLU A 164 -13.32 -18.30 -19.73
CA GLU A 164 -14.44 -17.93 -20.60
C GLU A 164 -13.96 -17.50 -22.00
N GLY A 165 -12.87 -16.75 -22.05
CA GLY A 165 -12.17 -16.36 -23.29
C GLY A 165 -11.40 -17.51 -23.97
N GLN A 166 -11.49 -18.74 -23.44
CA GLN A 166 -10.81 -19.95 -23.95
C GLN A 166 -9.27 -19.84 -24.02
N HIS A 167 -8.69 -19.00 -23.18
CA HIS A 167 -7.23 -18.84 -23.07
C HIS A 167 -6.61 -19.81 -22.05
N LEU A 168 -7.36 -20.19 -21.04
CA LEU A 168 -6.94 -21.15 -20.02
C LEU A 168 -7.81 -22.41 -20.08
N VAL A 169 -7.28 -23.52 -19.55
CA VAL A 169 -8.03 -24.76 -19.39
C VAL A 169 -9.24 -24.54 -18.49
N ALA A 170 -10.36 -25.21 -18.79
CA ALA A 170 -11.50 -25.25 -17.90
C ALA A 170 -11.13 -26.02 -16.63
N GLY A 171 -11.58 -25.56 -15.49
CA GLY A 171 -11.28 -26.18 -14.19
C GLY A 171 -11.58 -25.27 -13.02
N ASP A 172 -11.09 -25.65 -11.85
CA ASP A 172 -11.27 -24.90 -10.61
C ASP A 172 -10.54 -23.55 -10.68
N VAL A 173 -11.33 -22.48 -10.70
CA VAL A 173 -10.85 -21.09 -10.75
C VAL A 173 -10.00 -20.76 -9.53
N ALA A 174 -10.41 -21.23 -8.33
CA ALA A 174 -9.69 -20.96 -7.10
C ALA A 174 -8.31 -21.62 -7.13
N PHE A 175 -8.25 -22.90 -7.53
CA PHE A 175 -7.00 -23.63 -7.67
C PHE A 175 -6.05 -22.97 -8.67
N LEU A 176 -6.52 -22.54 -9.83
CA LEU A 176 -5.70 -21.88 -10.84
C LEU A 176 -5.18 -20.51 -10.37
N ALA A 177 -6.01 -19.75 -9.67
CA ALA A 177 -5.59 -18.47 -9.09
C ALA A 177 -4.53 -18.68 -7.99
N ASP A 178 -4.75 -19.62 -7.09
CA ASP A 178 -3.81 -19.97 -6.02
C ASP A 178 -2.49 -20.50 -6.59
N PHE A 179 -2.55 -21.35 -7.62
CA PHE A 179 -1.36 -21.86 -8.31
C PHE A 179 -0.56 -20.74 -8.97
N LEU A 180 -1.23 -19.78 -9.60
CA LEU A 180 -0.58 -18.60 -10.19
C LEU A 180 0.13 -17.76 -9.13
N VAL A 181 -0.54 -17.48 -8.00
CA VAL A 181 0.06 -16.73 -6.88
C VAL A 181 1.26 -17.46 -6.32
N ASN A 182 1.12 -18.75 -6.03
CA ASN A 182 2.19 -19.54 -5.43
C ASN A 182 3.40 -19.69 -6.37
N SER A 183 3.16 -19.89 -7.67
CA SER A 183 4.24 -20.11 -8.63
C SER A 183 5.00 -18.83 -9.01
N ILE A 184 4.37 -17.65 -8.95
CA ILE A 184 4.98 -16.40 -9.43
C ILE A 184 5.34 -15.45 -8.28
N ILE A 185 4.47 -15.33 -7.27
CA ILE A 185 4.55 -14.24 -6.29
C ILE A 185 5.13 -14.70 -4.95
N VAL A 186 4.67 -15.84 -4.42
CA VAL A 186 4.96 -16.25 -3.03
C VAL A 186 6.46 -16.48 -2.82
N GLY A 187 7.14 -17.17 -3.73
CA GLY A 187 8.58 -17.48 -3.58
C GLY A 187 9.44 -16.23 -3.41
N PRO A 188 9.44 -15.28 -4.38
CA PRO A 188 10.18 -14.04 -4.25
C PRO A 188 9.78 -13.19 -3.04
N THR A 189 8.49 -13.12 -2.72
CA THR A 189 7.99 -12.36 -1.56
C THR A 189 8.51 -12.94 -0.25
N THR A 190 8.48 -14.25 -0.11
CA THR A 190 8.99 -14.95 1.08
C THR A 190 10.48 -14.68 1.27
N LEU A 191 11.28 -14.78 0.20
CA LEU A 191 12.70 -14.44 0.27
C LEU A 191 12.92 -12.98 0.70
N ALA A 192 12.12 -12.05 0.16
CA ALA A 192 12.19 -10.64 0.57
C ALA A 192 11.84 -10.45 2.05
N MET A 193 10.85 -11.17 2.57
CA MET A 193 10.48 -11.16 3.99
C MET A 193 11.62 -11.68 4.88
N PHE A 194 12.44 -12.61 4.42
CA PHE A 194 13.63 -13.08 5.15
C PHE A 194 14.86 -12.16 4.99
N GLY A 195 14.71 -11.01 4.34
CA GLY A 195 15.80 -10.04 4.21
C GLY A 195 16.68 -10.23 2.98
N TYR A 196 16.40 -11.23 2.15
CA TYR A 196 17.04 -11.34 0.84
C TYR A 196 16.51 -10.25 -0.09
N ARG A 197 17.23 -9.95 -1.16
CA ARG A 197 16.79 -9.01 -2.19
C ARG A 197 16.65 -9.71 -3.55
N PRO A 198 15.72 -10.67 -3.68
CA PRO A 198 15.45 -11.28 -4.96
C PRO A 198 14.84 -10.23 -5.88
N LEU A 199 15.23 -10.22 -7.14
CA LEU A 199 14.61 -9.36 -8.15
C LEU A 199 14.68 -7.86 -7.76
N ALA A 200 15.86 -7.39 -7.36
CA ALA A 200 16.05 -6.04 -6.82
C ALA A 200 15.75 -4.93 -7.83
N SER A 201 15.93 -5.19 -9.12
CA SER A 201 15.65 -4.24 -10.19
C SER A 201 14.36 -4.57 -10.96
N ALA A 202 13.75 -3.55 -11.54
CA ALA A 202 12.58 -3.73 -12.42
C ALA A 202 12.89 -4.66 -13.62
N LYS A 203 14.14 -4.64 -14.12
CA LYS A 203 14.59 -5.53 -15.19
C LYS A 203 14.61 -6.99 -14.74
N GLU A 204 15.15 -7.28 -13.56
CA GLU A 204 15.17 -8.64 -13.00
C GLU A 204 13.76 -9.15 -12.76
N ARG A 205 12.87 -8.32 -12.20
CA ARG A 205 11.46 -8.67 -12.01
C ARG A 205 10.77 -8.98 -13.34
N ALA A 206 11.01 -8.17 -14.37
CA ALA A 206 10.44 -8.41 -15.69
C ALA A 206 10.91 -9.74 -16.30
N VAL A 207 12.22 -10.03 -16.25
CA VAL A 207 12.79 -11.28 -16.76
C VAL A 207 12.26 -12.50 -16.00
N TYR A 208 12.20 -12.41 -14.68
CA TYR A 208 11.64 -13.47 -13.85
C TYR A 208 10.16 -13.70 -14.18
N PHE A 209 9.37 -12.64 -14.23
CA PHE A 209 7.94 -12.71 -14.49
C PHE A 209 7.66 -13.40 -15.84
N GLU A 210 8.32 -13.01 -16.91
CA GLU A 210 8.10 -13.62 -18.23
C GLU A 210 8.45 -15.12 -18.25
N LYS A 211 9.49 -15.54 -17.54
CA LYS A 211 9.83 -16.96 -17.40
C LYS A 211 8.76 -17.72 -16.61
N ALA A 212 8.36 -17.19 -15.46
CA ALA A 212 7.36 -17.81 -14.59
C ALA A 212 5.98 -17.85 -15.25
N TRP A 213 5.59 -16.76 -15.94
CA TRP A 213 4.36 -16.70 -16.73
C TRP A 213 4.31 -17.74 -17.84
N LYS A 214 5.43 -17.91 -18.57
CA LYS A 214 5.53 -18.93 -19.61
C LYS A 214 5.38 -20.35 -19.05
N LEU A 215 5.96 -20.62 -17.89
CA LEU A 215 5.81 -21.92 -17.20
C LEU A 215 4.37 -22.14 -16.72
N PHE A 216 3.75 -21.12 -16.15
CA PHE A 216 2.33 -21.17 -15.76
C PHE A 216 1.45 -21.51 -16.97
N LEU A 217 1.62 -20.81 -18.08
CA LEU A 217 0.87 -21.11 -19.31
C LEU A 217 1.17 -22.49 -19.88
N GLY A 218 2.38 -23.02 -19.72
CA GLY A 218 2.73 -24.36 -20.15
C GLY A 218 1.89 -25.46 -19.52
N GLY A 219 1.38 -25.22 -18.29
CA GLY A 219 0.46 -26.14 -17.59
C GLY A 219 -1.01 -25.72 -17.62
N ALA A 220 -1.29 -24.45 -17.77
CA ALA A 220 -2.64 -23.89 -17.64
C ALA A 220 -3.27 -23.40 -18.96
N ALA A 221 -2.49 -23.24 -20.03
CA ALA A 221 -3.03 -22.84 -21.31
C ALA A 221 -3.81 -23.98 -21.98
N ARG A 222 -4.90 -23.63 -22.65
CA ARG A 222 -5.62 -24.59 -23.47
C ARG A 222 -4.73 -25.05 -24.64
N ALA A 223 -4.63 -26.37 -24.83
CA ALA A 223 -4.01 -26.92 -26.03
C ALA A 223 -4.75 -26.41 -27.28
N ARG A 224 -4.00 -25.96 -28.29
CA ARG A 224 -4.54 -25.53 -29.58
C ARG A 224 -4.98 -26.71 -30.42
#